data_865472c7c261214a37dcc455c7279327
#
_entry.id   865472c7c261214a37dcc455c7279327
#
_cell.length_a   1.000
_cell.length_b   1.000
_cell.length_c   1.000
_cell.angle_alpha   90.00
_cell.angle_beta   90.00
_cell.angle_gamma   90.00
#
_symmetry.space_group_name_H-M   'P 1'
#
loop_
_entity.id
_entity.type
_entity.pdbx_description
1 polymer ?
#
loop_
_entity_poly.entity_id
_entity_poly.type
_entity_poly.pdbx_seq_one_letter_code
_entity_poly.pdbx_strand_id
1 'polypeptide(L)'
;VNANRLGRTGRPLVVEMITLAALVAVPFVLPLFGAAPNTVNRILVWGLFGIGFDILFGYTGLLSFGQSALYGTGGMFSAYLLTQAGFPHVVTALLLGMVVAAVVGYLVGLIALRRTGIYFAMITVAIAEVFFFLEFNPLSEFTGGENGLPGIPFPSLHLGFATIEFESGWKLYPFLAFCFFVGIVIALRIVRSPVGAIFRAIRENPQRAAAVGHSIHAYKLCAFVIAAAYAGLAGGLLGVMQGFMPPDAFMFETSGELVIQTAIGGIGTLFGPLIGAAVWLFLQDFLQATLNLGASWKLVLGVVFVLLVCFLRRGIIGGVADLADLARKRKRSAAPAAAPESEGDRPLRSAAPRPAPPSTRKRTERSGPLLKVTGLGKRYGGVVANENIDFSVNAGELRGIIGPNGAGKSTFFKMLTCEVPPTSGRIEFEGRDITGLSVTEACQLGLTKSYQVNQLFNQLTARENITIAALAQKRGTFRLDMLRGLWNIPGLREQVDHTLELVNLTGRPDTPVSELAYGEKRRLEVGLALAADPTLLLLDEPLAGMSPRERVETVQLLKSIARGRTMIIIDHDMDSLFELVERVTVLQEGRILTEGTPEEIKGNPQVQEAYIGGVHAEAGA
;
A
#
# COMPACT_ATOMS: atom_id res chain seq x y z
N VAL A 1 12.22 12.79 8.00
CA VAL A 1 12.52 13.07 6.58
C VAL A 1 11.60 12.17 5.78
N ASN A 2 10.43 12.73 5.36
CA ASN A 2 9.50 11.98 4.51
C ASN A 2 10.24 11.60 3.22
N ALA A 3 10.39 10.33 2.93
CA ALA A 3 10.92 9.83 1.64
C ALA A 3 10.14 10.43 0.44
N ASN A 4 8.90 10.86 0.66
CA ASN A 4 8.05 11.58 -0.29
C ASN A 4 8.55 12.99 -0.65
N ARG A 5 9.28 13.68 0.25
CA ARG A 5 9.88 14.99 -0.09
C ARG A 5 11.20 14.86 -0.87
N LEU A 6 11.87 13.71 -0.80
CA LEU A 6 13.09 13.44 -1.56
C LEU A 6 12.82 13.13 -3.04
N GLY A 7 11.60 12.74 -3.41
CA GLY A 7 11.18 12.60 -4.82
C GLY A 7 10.96 13.93 -5.55
N ARG A 8 10.90 15.05 -4.83
CA ARG A 8 10.74 16.41 -5.41
C ARG A 8 12.07 17.06 -5.85
N THR A 9 13.20 16.63 -5.30
CA THR A 9 14.49 17.12 -5.74
C THR A 9 14.92 16.34 -6.98
N GLY A 10 15.04 16.98 -8.10
CA GLY A 10 15.43 16.41 -9.40
C GLY A 10 16.85 15.80 -9.48
N ARG A 11 17.31 15.19 -8.40
CA ARG A 11 18.59 14.48 -8.28
C ARG A 11 18.34 13.12 -7.61
N PRO A 12 18.01 12.09 -8.39
CA PRO A 12 17.68 10.75 -7.84
C PRO A 12 18.81 10.09 -7.07
N LEU A 13 20.07 10.53 -7.26
CA LEU A 13 21.28 9.94 -6.67
C LEU A 13 21.77 10.60 -5.37
N VAL A 14 21.12 11.66 -4.89
CA VAL A 14 21.61 12.39 -3.69
C VAL A 14 21.52 11.55 -2.42
N VAL A 15 20.45 10.78 -2.26
CA VAL A 15 20.27 9.93 -1.06
C VAL A 15 21.29 8.80 -1.07
N GLU A 16 21.48 8.17 -2.22
CA GLU A 16 22.45 7.11 -2.44
C GLU A 16 23.89 7.61 -2.17
N MET A 17 24.23 8.80 -2.67
CA MET A 17 25.54 9.43 -2.41
C MET A 17 25.75 9.79 -0.94
N ILE A 18 24.74 10.34 -0.27
CA ILE A 18 24.80 10.63 1.17
C ILE A 18 24.98 9.34 1.98
N THR A 19 24.26 8.28 1.61
CA THR A 19 24.39 6.98 2.29
C THR A 19 25.78 6.40 2.10
N LEU A 20 26.33 6.45 0.88
CA LEU A 20 27.69 6.00 0.61
C LEU A 20 28.72 6.81 1.41
N ALA A 21 28.61 8.13 1.39
CA ALA A 21 29.50 9.01 2.15
C ALA A 21 29.43 8.75 3.67
N ALA A 22 28.22 8.52 4.20
CA ALA A 22 28.03 8.15 5.59
C ALA A 22 28.69 6.80 5.93
N LEU A 23 28.50 5.77 5.10
CA LEU A 23 29.13 4.46 5.30
C LEU A 23 30.66 4.55 5.24
N VAL A 24 31.22 5.35 4.34
CA VAL A 24 32.70 5.57 4.28
C VAL A 24 33.17 6.32 5.51
N ALA A 25 32.41 7.24 6.08
CA ALA A 25 32.81 8.02 7.26
C ALA A 25 32.75 7.21 8.58
N VAL A 26 31.88 6.22 8.67
CA VAL A 26 31.65 5.41 9.89
C VAL A 26 32.92 4.85 10.51
N PRO A 27 33.84 4.17 9.80
CA PRO A 27 35.07 3.59 10.41
C PRO A 27 36.06 4.64 10.92
N PHE A 28 35.93 5.91 10.52
CA PHE A 28 36.76 7.01 10.99
C PHE A 28 36.13 7.75 12.18
N VAL A 29 34.81 7.86 12.19
CA VAL A 29 34.07 8.66 13.18
C VAL A 29 33.70 7.85 14.41
N LEU A 30 33.13 6.66 14.25
CA LEU A 30 32.61 5.88 15.37
C LEU A 30 33.67 5.39 16.37
N PRO A 31 34.89 5.03 15.97
CA PRO A 31 35.96 4.70 16.93
C PRO A 31 36.30 5.84 17.88
N LEU A 32 36.14 7.11 17.48
CA LEU A 32 36.34 8.29 18.34
C LEU A 32 35.32 8.34 19.51
N PHE A 33 34.16 7.71 19.34
CA PHE A 33 33.13 7.58 20.38
C PHE A 33 33.19 6.23 21.10
N GLY A 34 34.27 5.44 20.93
CA GLY A 34 34.46 4.16 21.62
C GLY A 34 33.58 3.02 21.08
N ALA A 35 33.01 3.13 19.87
CA ALA A 35 32.20 2.08 19.30
C ALA A 35 33.03 0.85 18.90
N ALA A 36 32.62 -0.33 19.37
CA ALA A 36 33.26 -1.58 19.01
C ALA A 36 32.94 -1.96 17.54
N PRO A 37 33.92 -2.47 16.78
CA PRO A 37 33.70 -2.84 15.38
C PRO A 37 32.60 -3.90 15.19
N ASN A 38 32.49 -4.85 16.12
CA ASN A 38 31.47 -5.89 16.07
C ASN A 38 30.06 -5.32 16.24
N THR A 39 29.86 -4.33 17.11
CA THR A 39 28.56 -3.64 17.26
C THR A 39 28.17 -2.91 15.98
N VAL A 40 29.12 -2.22 15.35
CA VAL A 40 28.89 -1.52 14.07
C VAL A 40 28.51 -2.50 12.96
N ASN A 41 29.20 -3.62 12.87
CA ASN A 41 28.92 -4.69 11.92
C ASN A 41 27.52 -5.30 12.17
N ARG A 42 27.15 -5.56 13.42
CA ARG A 42 25.80 -6.02 13.79
C ARG A 42 24.73 -5.01 13.37
N ILE A 43 24.96 -3.72 13.55
CA ILE A 43 24.01 -2.67 13.14
C ILE A 43 23.74 -2.73 11.63
N LEU A 44 24.74 -2.98 10.79
CA LEU A 44 24.57 -3.11 9.34
C LEU A 44 23.73 -4.36 8.98
N VAL A 45 24.02 -5.50 9.62
CA VAL A 45 23.26 -6.75 9.40
C VAL A 45 21.81 -6.58 9.83
N TRP A 46 21.56 -6.08 11.04
CA TRP A 46 20.20 -5.83 11.54
C TRP A 46 19.48 -4.72 10.75
N GLY A 47 20.23 -3.69 10.33
CA GLY A 47 19.69 -2.66 9.44
C GLY A 47 19.23 -3.23 8.10
N LEU A 48 19.99 -4.15 7.50
CA LEU A 48 19.61 -4.83 6.26
C LEU A 48 18.38 -5.72 6.46
N PHE A 49 18.33 -6.49 7.55
CA PHE A 49 17.17 -7.28 7.95
C PHE A 49 15.93 -6.39 8.12
N GLY A 50 16.10 -5.26 8.82
CA GLY A 50 15.04 -4.30 9.06
C GLY A 50 14.54 -3.58 7.80
N ILE A 51 15.40 -3.33 6.79
CA ILE A 51 14.97 -2.78 5.49
C ILE A 51 13.95 -3.70 4.81
N GLY A 52 14.22 -5.01 4.76
CA GLY A 52 13.28 -5.99 4.22
C GLY A 52 11.96 -6.00 4.98
N PHE A 53 12.03 -6.00 6.31
CA PHE A 53 10.85 -5.94 7.16
C PHE A 53 10.08 -4.62 7.02
N ASP A 54 10.75 -3.49 6.86
CA ASP A 54 10.09 -2.19 6.67
C ASP A 54 9.37 -2.09 5.32
N ILE A 55 9.88 -2.75 4.25
CA ILE A 55 9.13 -2.89 3.00
C ILE A 55 7.81 -3.66 3.24
N LEU A 56 7.85 -4.72 4.05
CA LEU A 56 6.67 -5.52 4.37
C LEU A 56 5.73 -4.78 5.33
N PHE A 57 6.22 -4.33 6.48
CA PHE A 57 5.40 -3.71 7.50
C PHE A 57 5.17 -2.22 7.24
N GLY A 58 6.24 -1.50 6.94
CA GLY A 58 6.22 -0.06 6.75
C GLY A 58 5.51 0.40 5.48
N TYR A 59 5.61 -0.36 4.39
CA TYR A 59 5.01 0.03 3.10
C TYR A 59 3.75 -0.74 2.74
N THR A 60 3.52 -1.98 3.22
CA THR A 60 2.27 -2.71 2.93
C THR A 60 1.37 -2.94 4.13
N GLY A 61 1.83 -2.60 5.34
CA GLY A 61 1.06 -2.74 6.57
C GLY A 61 0.97 -4.16 7.11
N LEU A 62 1.81 -5.09 6.63
CA LEU A 62 1.81 -6.50 7.04
C LEU A 62 2.79 -6.73 8.20
N LEU A 63 2.28 -6.80 9.42
CA LEU A 63 3.08 -7.14 10.61
C LEU A 63 3.29 -8.65 10.68
N SER A 64 4.51 -9.11 10.40
CA SER A 64 4.91 -10.52 10.46
C SER A 64 5.91 -10.75 11.59
N PHE A 65 5.63 -11.72 12.45
CA PHE A 65 6.55 -12.23 13.47
C PHE A 65 7.29 -13.50 13.04
N GLY A 66 7.12 -13.93 11.79
CA GLY A 66 7.81 -15.09 11.22
C GLY A 66 9.11 -14.77 10.49
N GLN A 67 9.65 -13.57 10.67
CA GLN A 67 10.86 -13.16 9.95
C GLN A 67 12.11 -13.90 10.44
N SER A 68 12.15 -14.35 11.70
CA SER A 68 13.21 -15.20 12.26
C SER A 68 13.35 -16.53 11.53
N ALA A 69 12.23 -17.17 11.17
CA ALA A 69 12.25 -18.39 10.38
C ALA A 69 12.99 -18.20 9.04
N LEU A 70 12.76 -17.08 8.34
CA LEU A 70 13.37 -16.79 7.05
C LEU A 70 14.83 -16.36 7.20
N TYR A 71 15.13 -15.61 8.26
CA TYR A 71 16.47 -15.20 8.66
C TYR A 71 17.34 -16.42 9.00
N GLY A 72 16.84 -17.31 9.85
CA GLY A 72 17.49 -18.56 10.22
C GLY A 72 17.67 -19.49 9.03
N THR A 73 16.62 -19.70 8.21
CA THR A 73 16.68 -20.58 7.04
C THR A 73 17.75 -20.13 6.04
N GLY A 74 17.80 -18.84 5.69
CA GLY A 74 18.80 -18.33 4.76
C GLY A 74 20.21 -18.38 5.34
N GLY A 75 20.36 -18.06 6.64
CA GLY A 75 21.61 -18.12 7.37
C GLY A 75 22.16 -19.54 7.47
N MET A 76 21.34 -20.50 7.94
CA MET A 76 21.71 -21.90 8.08
C MET A 76 22.06 -22.56 6.73
N PHE A 77 21.26 -22.28 5.69
CA PHE A 77 21.55 -22.80 4.36
C PHE A 77 22.88 -22.27 3.82
N SER A 78 23.18 -20.98 4.00
CA SER A 78 24.47 -20.40 3.64
C SER A 78 25.62 -21.02 4.43
N ALA A 79 25.43 -21.19 5.74
CA ALA A 79 26.40 -21.82 6.63
C ALA A 79 26.69 -23.27 6.24
N TYR A 80 25.64 -24.05 5.98
CA TYR A 80 25.76 -25.45 5.53
C TYR A 80 26.58 -25.56 4.24
N LEU A 81 26.31 -24.71 3.24
CA LEU A 81 27.08 -24.69 2.00
C LEU A 81 28.56 -24.42 2.22
N LEU A 82 28.87 -23.50 3.13
CA LEU A 82 30.26 -23.07 3.40
C LEU A 82 31.04 -24.06 4.27
N THR A 83 30.38 -24.73 5.21
CA THR A 83 31.06 -25.58 6.20
C THR A 83 31.03 -27.06 5.82
N GLN A 84 29.85 -27.58 5.48
CA GLN A 84 29.66 -29.04 5.24
C GLN A 84 29.74 -29.40 3.76
N ALA A 85 29.17 -28.58 2.87
CA ALA A 85 29.23 -28.84 1.44
C ALA A 85 30.54 -28.36 0.77
N GLY A 86 31.41 -27.66 1.52
CA GLY A 86 32.73 -27.22 1.04
C GLY A 86 32.67 -26.20 -0.12
N PHE A 87 31.61 -25.38 -0.16
CA PHE A 87 31.42 -24.41 -1.25
C PHE A 87 32.48 -23.31 -1.19
N PRO A 88 33.23 -23.03 -2.27
CA PRO A 88 34.44 -22.22 -2.20
C PRO A 88 34.18 -20.71 -2.08
N HIS A 89 32.97 -20.24 -2.41
CA HIS A 89 32.68 -18.81 -2.53
C HIS A 89 31.60 -18.33 -1.57
N VAL A 90 31.97 -17.51 -0.60
CA VAL A 90 31.05 -16.95 0.41
C VAL A 90 29.91 -16.16 -0.24
N VAL A 91 30.21 -15.29 -1.22
CA VAL A 91 29.17 -14.45 -1.87
C VAL A 91 28.10 -15.29 -2.55
N THR A 92 28.49 -16.35 -3.26
CA THR A 92 27.52 -17.24 -3.92
C THR A 92 26.71 -18.07 -2.93
N ALA A 93 27.29 -18.51 -1.80
CA ALA A 93 26.56 -19.17 -0.73
C ALA A 93 25.52 -18.24 -0.10
N LEU A 94 25.86 -16.96 0.14
CA LEU A 94 24.94 -15.95 0.65
C LEU A 94 23.78 -15.69 -0.34
N LEU A 95 24.06 -15.60 -1.63
CA LEU A 95 23.02 -15.41 -2.66
C LEU A 95 22.10 -16.62 -2.77
N LEU A 96 22.63 -17.84 -2.64
CA LEU A 96 21.83 -19.06 -2.63
C LEU A 96 20.94 -19.13 -1.37
N GLY A 97 21.48 -18.78 -0.18
CA GLY A 97 20.70 -18.67 1.05
C GLY A 97 19.58 -17.63 0.96
N MET A 98 19.86 -16.47 0.34
CA MET A 98 18.84 -15.45 0.03
C MET A 98 17.72 -16.02 -0.86
N VAL A 99 18.08 -16.77 -1.92
CA VAL A 99 17.10 -17.39 -2.84
C VAL A 99 16.26 -18.46 -2.12
N VAL A 100 16.89 -19.32 -1.31
CA VAL A 100 16.16 -20.33 -0.52
C VAL A 100 15.19 -19.68 0.46
N ALA A 101 15.62 -18.64 1.18
CA ALA A 101 14.73 -17.88 2.07
C ALA A 101 13.57 -17.22 1.29
N ALA A 102 13.82 -16.70 0.08
CA ALA A 102 12.77 -16.13 -0.78
C ALA A 102 11.76 -17.21 -1.24
N VAL A 103 12.22 -18.41 -1.61
CA VAL A 103 11.35 -19.54 -2.00
C VAL A 103 10.52 -20.02 -0.81
N VAL A 104 11.15 -20.20 0.35
CA VAL A 104 10.43 -20.55 1.59
C VAL A 104 9.45 -19.44 1.96
N GLY A 105 9.84 -18.18 1.86
CA GLY A 105 8.97 -17.02 2.05
C GLY A 105 7.79 -16.99 1.09
N TYR A 106 7.97 -17.39 -0.17
CA TYR A 106 6.87 -17.54 -1.11
C TYR A 106 5.87 -18.60 -0.65
N LEU A 107 6.33 -19.79 -0.24
CA LEU A 107 5.47 -20.87 0.26
C LEU A 107 4.74 -20.49 1.54
N VAL A 108 5.45 -19.91 2.50
CA VAL A 108 4.87 -19.38 3.75
C VAL A 108 3.85 -18.28 3.45
N GLY A 109 4.17 -17.37 2.53
CA GLY A 109 3.29 -16.28 2.13
C GLY A 109 1.98 -16.76 1.51
N LEU A 110 2.00 -17.82 0.70
CA LEU A 110 0.78 -18.43 0.13
C LEU A 110 -0.19 -18.93 1.21
N ILE A 111 0.34 -19.39 2.34
CA ILE A 111 -0.46 -19.89 3.48
C ILE A 111 -0.90 -18.72 4.36
N ALA A 112 0.04 -17.88 4.79
CA ALA A 112 -0.19 -16.83 5.77
C ALA A 112 -1.10 -15.72 5.25
N LEU A 113 -0.97 -15.32 3.98
CA LEU A 113 -1.77 -14.24 3.37
C LEU A 113 -3.23 -14.61 3.08
N ARG A 114 -3.66 -15.86 3.35
CA ARG A 114 -5.08 -16.22 3.32
C ARG A 114 -5.89 -15.52 4.40
N ARG A 115 -5.24 -15.01 5.43
CA ARG A 115 -5.84 -14.23 6.51
C ARG A 115 -5.17 -12.86 6.60
N THR A 116 -5.84 -11.92 7.24
CA THR A 116 -5.38 -10.53 7.37
C THR A 116 -5.40 -10.08 8.83
N GLY A 117 -4.72 -8.97 9.13
CA GLY A 117 -4.68 -8.38 10.48
C GLY A 117 -4.02 -9.29 11.50
N ILE A 118 -4.61 -9.42 12.68
CA ILE A 118 -4.07 -10.18 13.82
C ILE A 118 -3.89 -11.67 13.45
N TYR A 119 -4.81 -12.26 12.69
CA TYR A 119 -4.70 -13.67 12.28
C TYR A 119 -3.47 -13.95 11.42
N PHE A 120 -3.09 -13.01 10.53
CA PHE A 120 -1.85 -13.11 9.77
C PHE A 120 -0.62 -13.11 10.69
N ALA A 121 -0.57 -12.20 11.67
CA ALA A 121 0.50 -12.14 12.64
C ALA A 121 0.62 -13.45 13.46
N MET A 122 -0.50 -13.99 13.96
CA MET A 122 -0.53 -15.25 14.72
C MET A 122 -0.06 -16.45 13.89
N ILE A 123 -0.48 -16.55 12.62
CA ILE A 123 -0.02 -17.62 11.72
C ILE A 123 1.49 -17.53 11.51
N THR A 124 2.04 -16.32 11.35
CA THR A 124 3.49 -16.15 11.14
C THR A 124 4.30 -16.49 12.39
N VAL A 125 3.78 -16.24 13.61
CA VAL A 125 4.37 -16.75 14.86
C VAL A 125 4.40 -18.27 14.88
N ALA A 126 3.25 -18.90 14.64
CA ALA A 126 3.16 -20.36 14.64
C ALA A 126 4.12 -21.02 13.62
N ILE A 127 4.28 -20.39 12.43
CA ILE A 127 5.24 -20.86 11.43
C ILE A 127 6.68 -20.69 11.94
N ALA A 128 7.02 -19.60 12.62
CA ALA A 128 8.36 -19.41 13.17
C ALA A 128 8.70 -20.52 14.18
N GLU A 129 7.76 -20.87 15.07
CA GLU A 129 7.93 -21.97 16.04
C GLU A 129 8.09 -23.33 15.35
N VAL A 130 7.37 -23.59 14.25
CA VAL A 130 7.56 -24.81 13.45
C VAL A 130 8.97 -24.87 12.87
N PHE A 131 9.50 -23.77 12.32
CA PHE A 131 10.85 -23.74 11.77
C PHE A 131 11.92 -23.90 12.86
N PHE A 132 11.71 -23.29 14.03
CA PHE A 132 12.57 -23.49 15.19
C PHE A 132 12.60 -24.97 15.61
N PHE A 133 11.44 -25.61 15.69
CA PHE A 133 11.37 -27.03 16.00
C PHE A 133 12.07 -27.93 14.96
N LEU A 134 11.88 -27.61 13.66
CA LEU A 134 12.51 -28.37 12.57
C LEU A 134 14.03 -28.26 12.60
N GLU A 135 14.56 -27.11 12.95
CA GLU A 135 16.00 -26.88 13.07
C GLU A 135 16.61 -27.73 14.19
N PHE A 136 15.97 -27.76 15.35
CA PHE A 136 16.51 -28.47 16.53
C PHE A 136 16.37 -29.98 16.47
N ASN A 137 15.36 -30.52 15.78
CA ASN A 137 15.04 -31.94 15.83
C ASN A 137 15.33 -32.65 14.49
N PRO A 138 14.43 -32.63 13.46
CA PRO A 138 14.63 -33.45 12.28
C PRO A 138 15.77 -33.01 11.38
N LEU A 139 16.14 -31.70 11.42
CA LEU A 139 17.23 -31.17 10.60
C LEU A 139 18.54 -30.98 11.36
N SER A 140 18.64 -31.43 12.61
CA SER A 140 19.82 -31.22 13.46
C SER A 140 21.13 -31.75 12.86
N GLU A 141 21.08 -32.80 12.03
CA GLU A 141 22.26 -33.29 11.29
C GLU A 141 22.78 -32.24 10.26
N PHE A 142 21.91 -31.40 9.71
CA PHE A 142 22.27 -30.39 8.73
C PHE A 142 22.54 -29.02 9.36
N THR A 143 21.87 -28.71 10.46
CA THR A 143 21.91 -27.38 11.12
C THR A 143 22.85 -27.34 12.31
N GLY A 144 23.31 -28.49 12.78
CA GLY A 144 24.06 -28.61 14.03
C GLY A 144 23.18 -28.59 15.29
N GLY A 145 21.86 -28.45 15.16
CA GLY A 145 20.89 -28.44 16.27
C GLY A 145 21.24 -27.37 17.32
N GLU A 146 21.31 -27.78 18.60
CA GLU A 146 21.64 -26.86 19.71
C GLU A 146 23.03 -26.22 19.59
N ASN A 147 23.97 -26.86 18.88
CA ASN A 147 25.34 -26.36 18.73
C ASN A 147 25.51 -25.37 17.57
N GLY A 148 24.53 -25.25 16.66
CA GLY A 148 24.64 -24.47 15.45
C GLY A 148 25.77 -24.92 14.51
N LEU A 149 26.13 -24.09 13.53
CA LEU A 149 27.19 -24.42 12.56
C LEU A 149 28.42 -23.51 12.75
N PRO A 150 29.51 -24.03 13.34
CA PRO A 150 30.78 -23.30 13.48
C PRO A 150 31.64 -23.42 12.21
N GLY A 151 32.68 -22.57 12.14
CA GLY A 151 33.71 -22.66 11.11
C GLY A 151 33.35 -22.01 9.78
N ILE A 152 32.45 -21.04 9.78
CA ILE A 152 32.11 -20.28 8.57
C ILE A 152 33.31 -19.40 8.18
N PRO A 153 33.83 -19.54 6.94
CA PRO A 153 34.99 -18.78 6.48
C PRO A 153 34.64 -17.30 6.27
N PHE A 154 35.60 -16.42 6.50
CA PHE A 154 35.49 -15.03 6.10
C PHE A 154 35.55 -14.88 4.57
N PRO A 155 34.89 -13.86 3.99
CA PRO A 155 34.94 -13.63 2.57
C PRO A 155 36.36 -13.23 2.13
N SER A 156 36.78 -13.73 0.96
CA SER A 156 38.01 -13.35 0.31
C SER A 156 37.71 -12.84 -1.11
N LEU A 157 38.35 -11.77 -1.52
CA LEU A 157 38.23 -11.21 -2.87
C LEU A 157 39.54 -11.42 -3.64
N HIS A 158 39.49 -12.29 -4.63
CA HIS A 158 40.64 -12.54 -5.51
C HIS A 158 40.60 -11.59 -6.71
N LEU A 159 41.49 -10.60 -6.71
CA LEU A 159 41.61 -9.61 -7.80
C LEU A 159 42.67 -10.00 -8.85
N GLY A 160 43.10 -11.26 -8.89
CA GLY A 160 44.11 -11.75 -9.81
C GLY A 160 45.56 -11.38 -9.43
N PHE A 161 45.78 -10.18 -8.94
CA PHE A 161 47.10 -9.68 -8.49
C PHE A 161 47.21 -9.53 -6.95
N ALA A 162 46.07 -9.58 -6.25
CA ALA A 162 46.03 -9.51 -4.79
C ALA A 162 44.81 -10.27 -4.26
N THR A 163 44.95 -10.92 -3.11
CA THR A 163 43.86 -11.50 -2.35
C THR A 163 43.57 -10.61 -1.14
N ILE A 164 42.40 -10.04 -1.09
CA ILE A 164 41.93 -9.26 0.06
C ILE A 164 41.12 -10.21 0.93
N GLU A 165 41.62 -10.49 2.13
CA GLU A 165 40.91 -11.28 3.14
C GLU A 165 40.20 -10.34 4.11
N PHE A 166 38.86 -10.54 4.24
CA PHE A 166 38.03 -9.77 5.16
C PHE A 166 37.94 -10.52 6.51
N GLU A 167 38.94 -10.28 7.36
CA GLU A 167 38.96 -10.84 8.72
C GLU A 167 37.97 -10.11 9.64
N SER A 168 37.79 -10.60 10.86
CA SER A 168 36.88 -10.01 11.84
C SER A 168 37.14 -8.52 12.15
N GLY A 169 36.16 -7.86 12.73
CA GLY A 169 36.27 -6.47 13.17
C GLY A 169 36.20 -5.45 12.02
N TRP A 170 37.06 -4.44 12.02
CA TRP A 170 37.05 -3.37 11.00
C TRP A 170 37.42 -3.84 9.61
N LYS A 171 38.16 -4.95 9.48
CA LYS A 171 38.47 -5.51 8.16
C LYS A 171 37.27 -6.10 7.45
N LEU A 172 36.27 -6.62 8.19
CA LEU A 172 35.01 -7.15 7.64
C LEU A 172 34.01 -6.03 7.27
N TYR A 173 34.13 -4.87 7.92
CA TYR A 173 33.22 -3.75 7.74
C TYR A 173 32.97 -3.35 6.27
N PRO A 174 33.99 -3.20 5.39
CA PRO A 174 33.75 -2.80 4.00
C PRO A 174 32.87 -3.78 3.22
N PHE A 175 33.01 -5.07 3.48
CA PHE A 175 32.16 -6.10 2.86
C PHE A 175 30.71 -5.97 3.32
N LEU A 176 30.45 -5.85 4.62
CA LEU A 176 29.11 -5.67 5.17
C LEU A 176 28.50 -4.33 4.74
N ALA A 177 29.28 -3.26 4.72
CA ALA A 177 28.86 -1.94 4.25
C ALA A 177 28.49 -1.95 2.76
N PHE A 178 29.22 -2.70 1.94
CA PHE A 178 28.89 -2.90 0.53
C PHE A 178 27.55 -3.66 0.37
N CYS A 179 27.36 -4.77 1.09
CA CYS A 179 26.10 -5.53 1.07
C CYS A 179 24.92 -4.66 1.53
N PHE A 180 25.11 -3.89 2.61
CA PHE A 180 24.09 -2.95 3.09
C PHE A 180 23.79 -1.86 2.06
N PHE A 181 24.82 -1.27 1.45
CA PHE A 181 24.66 -0.23 0.43
C PHE A 181 23.88 -0.74 -0.79
N VAL A 182 24.21 -1.92 -1.29
CA VAL A 182 23.47 -2.56 -2.40
C VAL A 182 22.01 -2.81 -1.97
N GLY A 183 21.81 -3.33 -0.76
CA GLY A 183 20.47 -3.57 -0.22
C GLY A 183 19.63 -2.30 -0.14
N ILE A 184 20.15 -1.21 0.44
CA ILE A 184 19.39 0.05 0.55
C ILE A 184 19.12 0.70 -0.81
N VAL A 185 20.06 0.61 -1.77
CA VAL A 185 19.84 1.10 -3.14
C VAL A 185 18.72 0.35 -3.83
N ILE A 186 18.69 -0.99 -3.72
CA ILE A 186 17.59 -1.81 -4.26
C ILE A 186 16.27 -1.43 -3.59
N ALA A 187 16.22 -1.31 -2.26
CA ALA A 187 15.03 -0.91 -1.51
C ALA A 187 14.52 0.47 -1.94
N LEU A 188 15.41 1.46 -2.09
CA LEU A 188 15.06 2.79 -2.59
C LEU A 188 14.48 2.74 -4.01
N ARG A 189 15.02 1.87 -4.89
CA ARG A 189 14.45 1.67 -6.24
C ARG A 189 13.07 1.06 -6.17
N ILE A 190 12.86 0.02 -5.35
CA ILE A 190 11.56 -0.62 -5.15
C ILE A 190 10.51 0.40 -4.65
N VAL A 191 10.83 1.18 -3.62
CA VAL A 191 9.89 2.13 -3.02
C VAL A 191 9.55 3.30 -3.96
N ARG A 192 10.49 3.72 -4.82
CA ARG A 192 10.28 4.77 -5.85
C ARG A 192 9.66 4.23 -7.14
N SER A 193 9.47 2.93 -7.26
CA SER A 193 8.88 2.26 -8.42
C SER A 193 7.34 2.31 -8.39
N PRO A 194 6.68 1.93 -9.49
CA PRO A 194 5.24 1.72 -9.51
C PRO A 194 4.76 0.71 -8.46
N VAL A 195 5.55 -0.34 -8.19
CA VAL A 195 5.24 -1.37 -7.17
C VAL A 195 5.21 -0.74 -5.77
N GLY A 196 6.18 0.12 -5.44
CA GLY A 196 6.22 0.83 -4.16
C GLY A 196 5.05 1.80 -3.97
N ALA A 197 4.57 2.44 -5.05
CA ALA A 197 3.36 3.27 -4.99
C ALA A 197 2.13 2.44 -4.63
N ILE A 198 1.99 1.24 -5.21
CA ILE A 198 0.88 0.33 -4.92
C ILE A 198 0.99 -0.25 -3.50
N PHE A 199 2.20 -0.56 -3.01
CA PHE A 199 2.41 -0.99 -1.62
C PHE A 199 1.84 0.04 -0.63
N ARG A 200 2.14 1.34 -0.83
CA ARG A 200 1.59 2.43 0.00
C ARG A 200 0.07 2.53 -0.09
N ALA A 201 -0.48 2.37 -1.29
CA ALA A 201 -1.93 2.33 -1.48
C ALA A 201 -2.59 1.16 -0.72
N ILE A 202 -2.01 -0.03 -0.78
CA ILE A 202 -2.48 -1.22 -0.06
C ILE A 202 -2.42 -1.01 1.47
N ARG A 203 -1.38 -0.34 1.96
CA ARG A 203 -1.26 -0.02 3.39
C ARG A 203 -2.37 0.92 3.86
N GLU A 204 -2.70 1.94 3.05
CA GLU A 204 -3.73 2.94 3.37
C GLU A 204 -5.14 2.34 3.31
N ASN A 205 -5.47 1.75 2.16
CA ASN A 205 -6.80 1.17 1.92
C ASN A 205 -6.73 0.02 0.89
N PRO A 206 -6.62 -1.24 1.35
CA PRO A 206 -6.55 -2.37 0.45
C PRO A 206 -7.82 -2.55 -0.38
N GLN A 207 -9.00 -2.27 0.18
CA GLN A 207 -10.27 -2.39 -0.55
C GLN A 207 -10.32 -1.41 -1.72
N ARG A 208 -9.89 -0.16 -1.49
CA ARG A 208 -9.82 0.84 -2.56
C ARG A 208 -8.78 0.48 -3.63
N ALA A 209 -7.62 -0.03 -3.23
CA ALA A 209 -6.61 -0.48 -4.18
C ALA A 209 -7.13 -1.63 -5.07
N ALA A 210 -7.93 -2.56 -4.52
CA ALA A 210 -8.63 -3.59 -5.30
C ALA A 210 -9.65 -2.98 -6.27
N ALA A 211 -10.44 -2.01 -5.80
CA ALA A 211 -11.50 -1.37 -6.57
C ALA A 211 -10.98 -0.52 -7.75
N VAL A 212 -9.75 -0.01 -7.67
CA VAL A 212 -9.09 0.65 -8.79
C VAL A 212 -8.31 -0.32 -9.70
N GLY A 213 -8.40 -1.63 -9.46
CA GLY A 213 -7.93 -2.66 -10.39
C GLY A 213 -6.58 -3.31 -10.05
N HIS A 214 -6.09 -3.23 -8.80
CA HIS A 214 -4.85 -3.88 -8.36
C HIS A 214 -5.10 -5.19 -7.61
N SER A 215 -4.31 -6.24 -7.93
CA SER A 215 -4.33 -7.52 -7.21
C SER A 215 -3.62 -7.41 -5.86
N ILE A 216 -4.40 -7.24 -4.79
CA ILE A 216 -3.87 -7.06 -3.43
C ILE A 216 -3.03 -8.24 -2.98
N HIS A 217 -3.51 -9.46 -3.23
CA HIS A 217 -2.83 -10.69 -2.82
C HIS A 217 -1.45 -10.83 -3.48
N ALA A 218 -1.36 -10.59 -4.79
CA ALA A 218 -0.11 -10.69 -5.53
C ALA A 218 0.94 -9.67 -5.04
N TYR A 219 0.53 -8.41 -4.79
CA TYR A 219 1.44 -7.39 -4.26
C TYR A 219 1.88 -7.66 -2.82
N LYS A 220 0.99 -8.13 -1.95
CA LYS A 220 1.33 -8.55 -0.58
C LYS A 220 2.30 -9.72 -0.57
N LEU A 221 2.08 -10.72 -1.41
CA LEU A 221 2.98 -11.87 -1.57
C LEU A 221 4.36 -11.42 -2.08
N CYS A 222 4.38 -10.53 -3.07
CA CYS A 222 5.61 -9.93 -3.57
C CYS A 222 6.40 -9.21 -2.46
N ALA A 223 5.75 -8.39 -1.63
CA ALA A 223 6.39 -7.72 -0.50
C ALA A 223 6.93 -8.72 0.53
N PHE A 224 6.20 -9.81 0.79
CA PHE A 224 6.63 -10.87 1.71
C PHE A 224 7.87 -11.61 1.20
N VAL A 225 7.92 -11.93 -0.10
CA VAL A 225 9.09 -12.56 -0.74
C VAL A 225 10.31 -11.64 -0.72
N ILE A 226 10.13 -10.34 -0.95
CA ILE A 226 11.22 -9.36 -0.84
C ILE A 226 11.75 -9.34 0.59
N ALA A 227 10.88 -9.26 1.60
CA ALA A 227 11.28 -9.28 3.00
C ALA A 227 12.03 -10.57 3.36
N ALA A 228 11.57 -11.72 2.85
CA ALA A 228 12.23 -13.01 3.02
C ALA A 228 13.64 -13.05 2.41
N ALA A 229 13.81 -12.47 1.21
CA ALA A 229 15.13 -12.37 0.59
C ALA A 229 16.11 -11.53 1.43
N TYR A 230 15.67 -10.38 1.92
CA TYR A 230 16.46 -9.54 2.83
C TYR A 230 16.78 -10.26 4.14
N ALA A 231 15.80 -10.95 4.71
CA ALA A 231 15.99 -11.74 5.93
C ALA A 231 17.04 -12.85 5.72
N GLY A 232 16.93 -13.62 4.64
CA GLY A 232 17.88 -14.70 4.34
C GLY A 232 19.29 -14.19 4.07
N LEU A 233 19.45 -13.08 3.35
CA LEU A 233 20.75 -12.45 3.14
C LEU A 233 21.35 -11.96 4.46
N ALA A 234 20.56 -11.29 5.29
CA ALA A 234 21.01 -10.80 6.59
C ALA A 234 21.39 -11.93 7.54
N GLY A 235 20.66 -13.06 7.53
CA GLY A 235 21.00 -14.26 8.28
C GLY A 235 22.35 -14.87 7.85
N GLY A 236 22.58 -14.97 6.55
CA GLY A 236 23.89 -15.42 6.03
C GLY A 236 25.03 -14.49 6.42
N LEU A 237 24.81 -13.16 6.36
CA LEU A 237 25.80 -12.16 6.81
C LEU A 237 26.06 -12.22 8.31
N LEU A 238 25.06 -12.58 9.14
CA LEU A 238 25.28 -12.85 10.56
C LEU A 238 26.27 -14.00 10.76
N GLY A 239 26.03 -15.13 10.08
CA GLY A 239 26.91 -16.30 10.15
C GLY A 239 28.36 -15.97 9.76
N VAL A 240 28.54 -15.26 8.65
CA VAL A 240 29.85 -14.78 8.19
C VAL A 240 30.51 -13.83 9.20
N MET A 241 29.74 -12.91 9.80
CA MET A 241 30.26 -11.96 10.77
C MET A 241 30.76 -12.63 12.05
N GLN A 242 30.06 -13.66 12.51
CA GLN A 242 30.38 -14.37 13.74
C GLN A 242 31.35 -15.56 13.53
N GLY A 243 31.57 -15.99 12.27
CA GLY A 243 32.24 -17.25 11.97
C GLY A 243 31.44 -18.48 12.42
N PHE A 244 30.18 -18.27 12.76
CA PHE A 244 29.30 -19.23 13.40
C PHE A 244 27.84 -18.84 13.14
N MET A 245 26.99 -19.82 12.79
CA MET A 245 25.54 -19.58 12.66
C MET A 245 24.83 -20.10 13.91
N PRO A 246 24.31 -19.19 14.75
CA PRO A 246 23.63 -19.58 15.99
C PRO A 246 22.21 -20.06 15.73
N PRO A 247 21.73 -21.07 16.50
CA PRO A 247 20.34 -21.52 16.43
C PRO A 247 19.33 -20.47 16.89
N ASP A 248 19.74 -19.53 17.75
CA ASP A 248 18.92 -18.40 18.24
C ASP A 248 18.35 -17.54 17.11
N ALA A 249 18.93 -17.63 15.90
CA ALA A 249 18.44 -16.93 14.72
C ALA A 249 16.99 -17.28 14.36
N PHE A 250 16.51 -18.48 14.72
CA PHE A 250 15.12 -18.92 14.50
C PHE A 250 14.16 -18.51 15.61
N MET A 251 14.65 -18.09 16.77
CA MET A 251 13.80 -17.78 17.92
C MET A 251 12.83 -16.64 17.64
N PHE A 252 11.67 -16.69 18.25
CA PHE A 252 10.66 -15.63 18.20
C PHE A 252 11.21 -14.28 18.66
N GLU A 253 12.10 -14.26 19.65
CA GLU A 253 12.77 -13.06 20.14
C GLU A 253 13.46 -12.27 19.03
N THR A 254 14.08 -12.95 18.07
CA THR A 254 14.74 -12.33 16.90
C THR A 254 13.73 -11.53 16.05
N SER A 255 12.53 -12.08 15.82
CA SER A 255 11.46 -11.34 15.16
C SER A 255 10.93 -10.18 16.02
N GLY A 256 10.83 -10.37 17.34
CA GLY A 256 10.41 -9.35 18.29
C GLY A 256 11.37 -8.16 18.32
N GLU A 257 12.69 -8.43 18.41
CA GLU A 257 13.72 -7.38 18.37
C GLU A 257 13.69 -6.60 17.05
N LEU A 258 13.48 -7.26 15.92
CA LEU A 258 13.33 -6.63 14.61
C LEU A 258 12.17 -5.63 14.58
N VAL A 259 11.00 -6.04 15.10
CA VAL A 259 9.82 -5.17 15.20
C VAL A 259 10.11 -3.95 16.07
N ILE A 260 10.73 -4.18 17.24
CA ILE A 260 11.09 -3.13 18.19
C ILE A 260 12.06 -2.13 17.55
N GLN A 261 13.15 -2.61 16.94
CA GLN A 261 14.15 -1.76 16.28
C GLN A 261 13.52 -0.93 15.15
N THR A 262 12.66 -1.55 14.33
CA THR A 262 11.95 -0.85 13.25
C THR A 262 11.00 0.22 13.79
N ALA A 263 10.29 -0.06 14.89
CA ALA A 263 9.37 0.88 15.53
C ALA A 263 10.11 2.07 16.16
N ILE A 264 11.21 1.83 16.90
CA ILE A 264 12.06 2.90 17.49
C ILE A 264 12.59 3.82 16.39
N GLY A 265 13.12 3.25 15.31
CA GLY A 265 13.73 4.04 14.26
C GLY A 265 12.74 4.85 13.43
N GLY A 266 11.58 4.28 13.16
CA GLY A 266 10.48 4.92 12.40
C GLY A 266 10.01 4.07 11.21
N ILE A 267 8.81 3.55 11.32
CA ILE A 267 8.16 2.65 10.36
C ILE A 267 7.90 3.38 9.03
N GLY A 268 8.26 2.75 7.91
CA GLY A 268 8.02 3.28 6.56
C GLY A 268 9.03 4.33 6.10
N THR A 269 10.26 4.32 6.66
CA THR A 269 11.29 5.30 6.33
C THR A 269 12.53 4.71 5.64
N LEU A 270 12.65 3.40 5.52
CA LEU A 270 13.79 2.58 5.07
C LEU A 270 15.08 2.75 5.91
N PHE A 271 15.36 3.94 6.41
CA PHE A 271 16.50 4.21 7.29
C PHE A 271 16.15 4.04 8.78
N GLY A 272 14.85 3.97 9.12
CA GLY A 272 14.38 3.74 10.47
C GLY A 272 14.97 2.50 11.11
N PRO A 273 14.87 1.34 10.48
CA PRO A 273 15.43 0.11 11.03
C PRO A 273 16.92 0.18 11.35
N LEU A 274 17.72 0.85 10.51
CA LEU A 274 19.15 1.07 10.76
C LEU A 274 19.37 1.93 12.02
N ILE A 275 18.64 3.03 12.14
CA ILE A 275 18.73 3.92 13.31
C ILE A 275 18.22 3.20 14.57
N GLY A 276 17.12 2.46 14.45
CA GLY A 276 16.58 1.67 15.55
C GLY A 276 17.54 0.58 16.00
N ALA A 277 18.15 -0.15 15.07
CA ALA A 277 19.20 -1.13 15.35
C ALA A 277 20.41 -0.48 16.04
N ALA A 278 20.84 0.70 15.55
CA ALA A 278 21.94 1.43 16.19
C ALA A 278 21.61 1.79 17.63
N VAL A 279 20.46 2.40 17.88
CA VAL A 279 20.04 2.79 19.24
C VAL A 279 19.90 1.56 20.15
N TRP A 280 19.27 0.49 19.65
CA TRP A 280 19.06 -0.74 20.40
C TRP A 280 20.37 -1.41 20.80
N LEU A 281 21.27 -1.63 19.83
CA LEU A 281 22.52 -2.35 20.05
C LEU A 281 23.53 -1.52 20.86
N PHE A 282 23.65 -0.21 20.63
CA PHE A 282 24.49 0.65 21.46
C PHE A 282 23.99 0.72 22.90
N LEU A 283 22.68 0.81 23.09
CA LEU A 283 22.11 0.83 24.44
C LEU A 283 22.30 -0.53 25.14
N GLN A 284 22.14 -1.63 24.43
CA GLN A 284 22.42 -2.98 24.93
C GLN A 284 23.86 -3.12 25.39
N ASP A 285 24.83 -2.76 24.53
CA ASP A 285 26.25 -2.83 24.86
C ASP A 285 26.62 -1.90 26.03
N PHE A 286 26.07 -0.70 26.08
CA PHE A 286 26.26 0.24 27.18
C PHE A 286 25.74 -0.32 28.53
N LEU A 287 24.55 -0.89 28.54
CA LEU A 287 23.96 -1.48 29.75
C LEU A 287 24.71 -2.73 30.24
N GLN A 288 25.20 -3.56 29.31
CA GLN A 288 25.92 -4.78 29.62
C GLN A 288 27.39 -4.54 29.99
N ALA A 289 28.12 -3.81 29.16
CA ALA A 289 29.56 -3.66 29.28
C ALA A 289 29.97 -2.51 30.21
N THR A 290 29.25 -1.37 30.20
CA THR A 290 29.63 -0.18 30.96
C THR A 290 28.99 -0.15 32.34
N LEU A 291 27.69 -0.44 32.43
CA LEU A 291 26.96 -0.42 33.71
C LEU A 291 26.95 -1.75 34.45
N ASN A 292 27.38 -2.84 33.78
CA ASN A 292 27.49 -4.19 34.34
C ASN A 292 26.19 -4.66 35.06
N LEU A 293 25.01 -4.36 34.50
CA LEU A 293 23.71 -4.61 35.14
C LEU A 293 23.33 -6.10 35.24
N GLY A 294 24.21 -7.04 34.85
CA GLY A 294 23.90 -8.46 34.82
C GLY A 294 22.61 -8.74 34.06
N ALA A 295 21.73 -9.59 34.58
CA ALA A 295 20.44 -9.94 33.94
C ALA A 295 19.43 -8.76 33.86
N SER A 296 19.61 -7.72 34.68
CA SER A 296 18.67 -6.58 34.77
C SER A 296 18.70 -5.64 33.54
N TRP A 297 19.69 -5.77 32.65
CA TRP A 297 19.76 -4.96 31.45
C TRP A 297 18.52 -5.07 30.55
N LYS A 298 17.90 -6.28 30.47
CA LYS A 298 16.67 -6.51 29.70
C LYS A 298 15.49 -5.70 30.24
N LEU A 299 15.38 -5.58 31.57
CA LEU A 299 14.33 -4.76 32.21
C LEU A 299 14.50 -3.29 31.85
N VAL A 300 15.73 -2.75 32.02
CA VAL A 300 16.02 -1.35 31.71
C VAL A 300 15.76 -1.04 30.24
N LEU A 301 16.23 -1.91 29.34
CA LEU A 301 16.01 -1.78 27.89
C LEU A 301 14.52 -1.78 27.55
N GLY A 302 13.73 -2.68 28.19
CA GLY A 302 12.28 -2.73 28.01
C GLY A 302 11.58 -1.46 28.47
N VAL A 303 11.96 -0.90 29.63
CA VAL A 303 11.40 0.38 30.13
C VAL A 303 11.74 1.53 29.19
N VAL A 304 12.99 1.63 28.73
CA VAL A 304 13.41 2.65 27.76
C VAL A 304 12.61 2.52 26.45
N PHE A 305 12.39 1.29 25.98
CA PHE A 305 11.56 1.05 24.81
C PHE A 305 10.12 1.56 24.99
N VAL A 306 9.46 1.23 26.12
CA VAL A 306 8.11 1.70 26.41
C VAL A 306 8.06 3.23 26.41
N LEU A 307 9.02 3.89 27.05
CA LEU A 307 9.11 5.35 27.06
C LEU A 307 9.29 5.90 25.63
N LEU A 308 10.19 5.33 24.83
CA LEU A 308 10.41 5.77 23.45
C LEU A 308 9.13 5.65 22.60
N VAL A 309 8.40 4.54 22.70
CA VAL A 309 7.15 4.35 21.97
C VAL A 309 6.04 5.29 22.42
N CYS A 310 5.95 5.55 23.74
CA CYS A 310 4.94 6.48 24.28
C CYS A 310 5.19 7.93 23.86
N PHE A 311 6.45 8.38 23.84
CA PHE A 311 6.79 9.78 23.52
C PHE A 311 7.05 10.02 22.02
N LEU A 312 7.61 9.04 21.30
CA LEU A 312 7.98 9.14 19.89
C LEU A 312 7.05 8.29 19.01
N ARG A 313 5.78 8.65 18.91
CA ARG A 313 4.75 7.90 18.17
C ARG A 313 5.11 7.59 16.71
N ARG A 314 6.00 8.38 16.08
CA ARG A 314 6.49 8.20 14.69
C ARG A 314 7.93 7.68 14.63
N GLY A 315 8.46 7.20 15.76
CA GLY A 315 9.86 6.82 15.89
C GLY A 315 10.81 8.02 15.86
N ILE A 316 12.11 7.75 15.94
CA ILE A 316 13.17 8.80 16.02
C ILE A 316 13.16 9.68 14.78
N ILE A 317 13.10 9.08 13.57
CA ILE A 317 13.08 9.85 12.31
C ILE A 317 11.86 10.76 12.24
N GLY A 318 10.69 10.25 12.64
CA GLY A 318 9.46 11.03 12.68
C GLY A 318 9.53 12.18 13.68
N GLY A 319 10.05 11.92 14.87
CA GLY A 319 10.24 12.94 15.92
C GLY A 319 11.17 14.08 15.49
N VAL A 320 12.29 13.74 14.86
CA VAL A 320 13.22 14.74 14.29
C VAL A 320 12.54 15.57 13.19
N ALA A 321 11.73 14.95 12.34
CA ALA A 321 10.99 15.65 11.30
C ALA A 321 9.94 16.60 11.89
N ASP A 322 9.20 16.17 12.92
CA ASP A 322 8.20 17.00 13.60
C ASP A 322 8.85 18.21 14.31
N LEU A 323 10.01 18.02 14.97
CA LEU A 323 10.80 19.09 15.55
C LEU A 323 11.31 20.10 14.50
N ALA A 324 11.80 19.60 13.36
CA ALA A 324 12.25 20.45 12.27
C ALA A 324 11.10 21.27 11.66
N ASP A 325 9.91 20.71 11.52
CA ASP A 325 8.72 21.41 11.06
C ASP A 325 8.20 22.46 12.07
N LEU A 326 8.28 22.17 13.36
CA LEU A 326 8.01 23.14 14.44
C LEU A 326 8.99 24.32 14.40
N ALA A 327 10.27 24.06 14.23
CA ALA A 327 11.30 25.09 14.11
C ALA A 327 11.08 25.98 12.86
N ARG A 328 10.64 25.38 11.74
CA ARG A 328 10.31 26.10 10.51
C ARG A 328 9.06 26.97 10.66
N LYS A 329 8.01 26.46 11.32
CA LYS A 329 6.79 27.24 11.62
C LYS A 329 7.11 28.43 12.52
N ARG A 330 7.96 28.24 13.53
CA ARG A 330 8.40 29.32 14.44
C ARG A 330 9.19 30.41 13.71
N LYS A 331 10.05 30.04 12.74
CA LYS A 331 10.76 30.99 11.87
C LYS A 331 9.83 31.74 10.91
N ARG A 332 8.75 31.09 10.40
CA ARG A 332 7.74 31.74 9.55
C ARG A 332 6.84 32.71 10.35
N SER A 333 6.51 32.37 11.60
CA SER A 333 5.73 33.25 12.49
C SER A 333 6.53 34.47 12.98
N ALA A 334 7.86 34.43 12.90
CA ALA A 334 8.74 35.55 13.27
C ALA A 334 9.03 36.49 12.08
N ALA A 335 8.60 36.17 10.86
CA ALA A 335 8.60 37.11 9.73
C ALA A 335 7.37 38.02 9.83
N PRO A 336 7.47 39.35 9.56
CA PRO A 336 6.32 40.26 9.64
C PRO A 336 5.18 39.70 8.80
N ALA A 337 4.01 39.54 9.44
CA ALA A 337 2.80 39.04 8.80
C ALA A 337 2.41 40.02 7.70
N ALA A 338 2.59 39.61 6.44
CA ALA A 338 1.75 40.12 5.38
C ALA A 338 0.31 39.77 5.76
N ALA A 339 -0.57 40.79 5.77
CA ALA A 339 -1.96 40.68 6.20
C ALA A 339 -2.60 39.40 5.59
N PRO A 340 -3.42 38.66 6.34
CA PRO A 340 -4.14 37.53 5.79
C PRO A 340 -5.09 38.10 4.72
N GLU A 341 -4.75 37.94 3.46
CA GLU A 341 -5.74 38.00 2.39
C GLU A 341 -6.78 36.91 2.73
N SER A 342 -8.00 37.35 3.00
CA SER A 342 -9.15 36.50 3.23
C SER A 342 -9.22 35.47 2.10
N GLU A 343 -9.03 34.19 2.43
CA GLU A 343 -9.09 33.05 1.50
C GLU A 343 -10.50 32.85 0.89
N GLY A 344 -11.43 33.78 1.17
CA GLY A 344 -12.82 33.73 0.72
C GLY A 344 -13.07 34.21 -0.71
N ASP A 345 -12.13 34.90 -1.37
CA ASP A 345 -12.45 35.60 -2.61
C ASP A 345 -11.41 35.53 -3.73
N ARG A 346 -10.60 34.48 -3.80
CA ARG A 346 -9.92 34.24 -5.07
C ARG A 346 -10.93 33.64 -6.03
N PRO A 347 -11.32 34.37 -7.09
CA PRO A 347 -12.12 33.76 -8.13
C PRO A 347 -11.32 32.62 -8.72
N LEU A 348 -11.79 31.39 -8.48
CA LEU A 348 -11.34 30.21 -9.22
C LEU A 348 -11.43 30.65 -10.70
N ARG A 349 -10.31 30.71 -11.41
CA ARG A 349 -10.33 30.97 -12.85
C ARG A 349 -11.24 29.88 -13.43
N SER A 350 -12.44 30.30 -13.76
CA SER A 350 -13.42 29.54 -14.52
C SER A 350 -12.89 29.42 -15.96
N ALA A 351 -11.88 28.59 -16.14
CA ALA A 351 -11.67 27.96 -17.42
C ALA A 351 -12.77 26.92 -17.57
N ALA A 352 -13.65 27.10 -18.54
CA ALA A 352 -14.65 26.10 -18.88
C ALA A 352 -13.95 24.72 -18.96
N PRO A 353 -14.46 23.69 -18.26
CA PRO A 353 -13.82 22.38 -18.24
C PRO A 353 -13.66 21.90 -19.68
N ARG A 354 -12.42 21.58 -20.08
CA ARG A 354 -12.18 20.93 -21.37
C ARG A 354 -12.92 19.60 -21.36
N PRO A 355 -13.65 19.25 -22.45
CA PRO A 355 -14.33 17.98 -22.50
C PRO A 355 -13.33 16.84 -22.29
N ALA A 356 -13.68 15.89 -21.41
CA ALA A 356 -12.88 14.71 -21.18
C ALA A 356 -12.71 13.96 -22.51
N PRO A 357 -11.50 13.51 -22.87
CA PRO A 357 -11.33 12.71 -24.08
C PRO A 357 -12.19 11.44 -23.95
N PRO A 358 -12.74 10.94 -25.06
CA PRO A 358 -13.45 9.68 -25.06
C PRO A 358 -12.52 8.56 -24.56
N SER A 359 -13.11 7.50 -23.98
CA SER A 359 -12.33 6.34 -23.51
C SER A 359 -11.41 5.83 -24.61
N THR A 360 -10.14 5.59 -24.28
CA THR A 360 -9.14 5.04 -25.23
C THR A 360 -9.30 3.54 -25.44
N ARG A 361 -10.17 2.88 -24.65
CA ARG A 361 -10.47 1.46 -24.81
C ARG A 361 -11.19 1.22 -26.14
N LYS A 362 -10.69 0.28 -26.96
CA LYS A 362 -11.35 -0.14 -28.18
C LYS A 362 -12.72 -0.73 -27.82
N ARG A 363 -13.77 -0.01 -28.16
CA ARG A 363 -15.13 -0.56 -28.12
C ARG A 363 -15.21 -1.76 -29.05
N THR A 364 -15.63 -2.89 -28.54
CA THR A 364 -16.09 -3.98 -29.39
C THR A 364 -17.44 -3.53 -29.95
N GLU A 365 -17.52 -3.26 -31.27
CA GLU A 365 -18.79 -2.98 -31.95
C GLU A 365 -19.66 -4.24 -31.90
N ARG A 366 -20.39 -4.41 -30.82
CA ARG A 366 -21.42 -5.44 -30.68
C ARG A 366 -22.79 -4.77 -30.63
N SER A 367 -23.74 -5.28 -31.40
CA SER A 367 -25.14 -4.89 -31.31
C SER A 367 -25.72 -5.44 -30.00
N GLY A 368 -26.10 -4.56 -29.06
CA GLY A 368 -26.73 -4.93 -27.80
C GLY A 368 -26.42 -3.95 -26.66
N PRO A 369 -27.08 -4.09 -25.50
CA PRO A 369 -26.83 -3.25 -24.34
C PRO A 369 -25.40 -3.45 -23.81
N LEU A 370 -24.80 -2.37 -23.29
CA LEU A 370 -23.46 -2.39 -22.69
C LEU A 370 -23.47 -3.23 -21.39
N LEU A 371 -24.51 -3.04 -20.58
CA LEU A 371 -24.75 -3.80 -19.35
C LEU A 371 -26.14 -4.45 -19.46
N LYS A 372 -26.21 -5.74 -19.17
CA LYS A 372 -27.46 -6.50 -19.11
C LYS A 372 -27.51 -7.32 -17.84
N VAL A 373 -28.59 -7.20 -17.13
CA VAL A 373 -28.86 -7.91 -15.88
C VAL A 373 -30.15 -8.70 -16.06
N THR A 374 -30.14 -9.98 -15.69
CA THR A 374 -31.29 -10.86 -15.85
C THR A 374 -31.57 -11.61 -14.57
N GLY A 375 -32.80 -11.45 -14.01
CA GLY A 375 -33.29 -12.15 -12.83
C GLY A 375 -32.42 -11.97 -11.57
N LEU A 376 -31.77 -10.81 -11.42
CA LEU A 376 -30.78 -10.60 -10.35
C LEU A 376 -31.46 -10.52 -8.99
N GLY A 377 -30.94 -11.32 -8.04
CA GLY A 377 -31.44 -11.35 -6.68
C GLY A 377 -30.34 -11.49 -5.64
N LYS A 378 -30.58 -10.91 -4.45
CA LYS A 378 -29.69 -11.02 -3.29
C LYS A 378 -30.47 -11.24 -2.01
N ARG A 379 -30.08 -12.28 -1.27
CA ARG A 379 -30.59 -12.59 0.07
C ARG A 379 -29.45 -12.57 1.08
N TYR A 380 -29.71 -12.00 2.24
CA TYR A 380 -28.84 -12.01 3.41
C TYR A 380 -29.56 -12.75 4.54
N GLY A 381 -29.33 -14.06 4.65
CA GLY A 381 -30.09 -14.89 5.57
C GLY A 381 -31.59 -14.86 5.22
N GLY A 382 -32.43 -14.38 6.15
CA GLY A 382 -33.88 -14.24 5.96
C GLY A 382 -34.32 -12.96 5.20
N VAL A 383 -33.40 -12.00 4.99
CA VAL A 383 -33.73 -10.71 4.38
C VAL A 383 -33.50 -10.76 2.87
N VAL A 384 -34.53 -10.43 2.09
CA VAL A 384 -34.44 -10.28 0.64
C VAL A 384 -34.13 -8.82 0.34
N ALA A 385 -32.90 -8.54 -0.09
CA ALA A 385 -32.47 -7.19 -0.42
C ALA A 385 -32.80 -6.79 -1.86
N ASN A 386 -32.70 -7.74 -2.79
CA ASN A 386 -33.11 -7.57 -4.19
C ASN A 386 -33.71 -8.87 -4.70
N GLU A 387 -34.73 -8.77 -5.55
CA GLU A 387 -35.47 -9.92 -6.08
C GLU A 387 -35.85 -9.69 -7.54
N ASN A 388 -35.44 -10.62 -8.40
CA ASN A 388 -35.79 -10.71 -9.80
C ASN A 388 -35.67 -9.39 -10.58
N ILE A 389 -34.49 -8.75 -10.49
CA ILE A 389 -34.20 -7.50 -11.18
C ILE A 389 -33.75 -7.81 -12.61
N ASP A 390 -34.50 -7.31 -13.60
CA ASP A 390 -34.12 -7.22 -15.00
C ASP A 390 -33.78 -5.78 -15.35
N PHE A 391 -32.56 -5.52 -15.80
CA PHE A 391 -32.08 -4.16 -16.02
C PHE A 391 -31.10 -4.12 -17.18
N SER A 392 -31.15 -3.07 -18.01
CA SER A 392 -30.21 -2.90 -19.10
C SER A 392 -29.85 -1.44 -19.34
N VAL A 393 -28.58 -1.22 -19.75
CA VAL A 393 -28.07 0.11 -20.06
C VAL A 393 -27.33 0.04 -21.40
N ASN A 394 -27.64 0.98 -22.29
CA ASN A 394 -27.00 1.09 -23.58
C ASN A 394 -25.71 1.89 -23.50
N ALA A 395 -24.86 1.70 -24.50
CA ALA A 395 -23.62 2.45 -24.57
C ALA A 395 -23.87 3.93 -24.82
N GLY A 396 -23.28 4.81 -23.99
CA GLY A 396 -23.45 6.26 -24.01
C GLY A 396 -24.63 6.77 -23.21
N GLU A 397 -25.44 5.88 -22.62
CA GLU A 397 -26.63 6.23 -21.84
C GLU A 397 -26.26 6.75 -20.45
N LEU A 398 -26.98 7.79 -19.98
CA LEU A 398 -26.94 8.33 -18.64
C LEU A 398 -28.18 7.86 -17.88
N ARG A 399 -27.98 6.87 -16.99
CA ARG A 399 -29.05 6.24 -16.22
C ARG A 399 -29.05 6.70 -14.77
N GLY A 400 -30.19 7.21 -14.27
CA GLY A 400 -30.42 7.46 -12.86
C GLY A 400 -31.07 6.25 -12.17
N ILE A 401 -30.70 5.98 -10.92
CA ILE A 401 -31.40 5.02 -10.06
C ILE A 401 -31.83 5.73 -8.79
N ILE A 402 -33.15 5.71 -8.55
CA ILE A 402 -33.77 6.32 -7.37
C ILE A 402 -34.61 5.30 -6.62
N GLY A 403 -35.08 5.67 -5.44
CA GLY A 403 -35.95 4.86 -4.60
C GLY A 403 -35.84 5.26 -3.12
N PRO A 404 -36.81 4.91 -2.27
CA PRO A 404 -36.75 5.20 -0.84
C PRO A 404 -35.60 4.49 -0.11
N ASN A 405 -35.37 4.84 1.16
CA ASN A 405 -34.43 4.15 2.01
C ASN A 405 -34.84 2.68 2.16
N GLY A 406 -33.86 1.76 2.11
CA GLY A 406 -34.16 0.32 2.14
C GLY A 406 -34.63 -0.30 0.82
N ALA A 407 -34.83 0.46 -0.26
CA ALA A 407 -35.24 -0.06 -1.58
C ALA A 407 -34.25 -1.03 -2.26
N GLY A 408 -33.08 -1.29 -1.67
CA GLY A 408 -32.08 -2.21 -2.23
C GLY A 408 -31.05 -1.58 -3.17
N LYS A 409 -31.05 -0.25 -3.37
CA LYS A 409 -30.15 0.48 -4.29
C LYS A 409 -28.68 0.16 -4.08
N SER A 410 -28.18 0.29 -2.85
CA SER A 410 -26.77 0.05 -2.53
C SER A 410 -26.38 -1.42 -2.71
N THR A 411 -27.29 -2.37 -2.44
CA THR A 411 -27.04 -3.80 -2.68
C THR A 411 -26.97 -4.09 -4.18
N PHE A 412 -27.90 -3.51 -4.94
CA PHE A 412 -27.90 -3.62 -6.40
C PHE A 412 -26.59 -3.08 -7.01
N PHE A 413 -26.14 -1.90 -6.57
CA PHE A 413 -24.86 -1.32 -7.01
C PHE A 413 -23.64 -2.19 -6.65
N LYS A 414 -23.62 -2.77 -5.44
CA LYS A 414 -22.57 -3.69 -5.03
C LYS A 414 -22.53 -4.98 -5.83
N MET A 415 -23.70 -5.46 -6.31
CA MET A 415 -23.74 -6.61 -7.22
C MET A 415 -23.24 -6.24 -8.61
N LEU A 416 -23.63 -5.08 -9.16
CA LEU A 416 -23.16 -4.60 -10.47
C LEU A 416 -21.63 -4.43 -10.50
N THR A 417 -21.03 -4.02 -9.38
CA THR A 417 -19.57 -3.81 -9.25
C THR A 417 -18.81 -5.06 -8.81
N CYS A 418 -19.47 -6.21 -8.72
CA CYS A 418 -18.90 -7.47 -8.23
C CYS A 418 -18.34 -7.39 -6.79
N GLU A 419 -18.75 -6.40 -5.98
CA GLU A 419 -18.39 -6.31 -4.56
C GLU A 419 -19.08 -7.39 -3.72
N VAL A 420 -20.30 -7.75 -4.13
CA VAL A 420 -21.11 -8.77 -3.48
C VAL A 420 -21.64 -9.72 -4.56
N PRO A 421 -21.39 -11.03 -4.46
CA PRO A 421 -21.94 -11.97 -5.41
C PRO A 421 -23.47 -12.06 -5.27
N PRO A 422 -24.24 -12.09 -6.37
CA PRO A 422 -25.67 -12.30 -6.32
C PRO A 422 -26.02 -13.71 -5.79
N THR A 423 -27.22 -13.88 -5.27
CA THR A 423 -27.77 -15.19 -4.88
C THR A 423 -28.41 -15.89 -6.07
N SER A 424 -28.97 -15.10 -7.01
CA SER A 424 -29.59 -15.59 -8.25
C SER A 424 -29.40 -14.58 -9.37
N GLY A 425 -29.60 -15.01 -10.60
CA GLY A 425 -29.53 -14.17 -11.78
C GLY A 425 -28.11 -14.04 -12.35
N ARG A 426 -28.00 -13.20 -13.38
CA ARG A 426 -26.78 -13.04 -14.17
C ARG A 426 -26.53 -11.58 -14.54
N ILE A 427 -25.24 -11.21 -14.60
CA ILE A 427 -24.80 -9.88 -15.01
C ILE A 427 -23.88 -10.05 -16.23
N GLU A 428 -24.21 -9.42 -17.33
CA GLU A 428 -23.42 -9.40 -18.56
C GLU A 428 -22.93 -7.98 -18.83
N PHE A 429 -21.62 -7.81 -19.00
CA PHE A 429 -20.98 -6.55 -19.38
C PHE A 429 -20.24 -6.72 -20.69
N GLU A 430 -20.55 -5.90 -21.70
CA GLU A 430 -20.07 -6.03 -23.07
C GLU A 430 -20.27 -7.45 -23.64
N GLY A 431 -21.38 -8.11 -23.29
CA GLY A 431 -21.71 -9.48 -23.70
C GLY A 431 -20.88 -10.58 -23.03
N ARG A 432 -20.10 -10.24 -22.01
CA ARG A 432 -19.35 -11.18 -21.18
C ARG A 432 -20.04 -11.32 -19.81
N ASP A 433 -20.19 -12.56 -19.36
CA ASP A 433 -20.64 -12.82 -17.99
C ASP A 433 -19.60 -12.38 -16.96
N ILE A 434 -20.02 -11.49 -16.06
CA ILE A 434 -19.18 -10.96 -14.97
C ILE A 434 -19.68 -11.37 -13.59
N THR A 435 -20.71 -12.21 -13.50
CA THR A 435 -21.42 -12.55 -12.25
C THR A 435 -20.51 -13.08 -11.15
N GLY A 436 -19.47 -13.83 -11.50
CA GLY A 436 -18.51 -14.44 -10.57
C GLY A 436 -17.14 -13.75 -10.49
N LEU A 437 -16.97 -12.61 -11.16
CA LEU A 437 -15.69 -11.90 -11.17
C LEU A 437 -15.46 -11.14 -9.85
N SER A 438 -14.19 -10.87 -9.57
CA SER A 438 -13.81 -9.94 -8.51
C SER A 438 -13.95 -8.48 -8.94
N VAL A 439 -14.04 -7.58 -7.95
CA VAL A 439 -14.05 -6.11 -8.19
C VAL A 439 -12.85 -5.67 -9.04
N THR A 440 -11.68 -6.26 -8.80
CA THR A 440 -10.44 -5.98 -9.54
C THR A 440 -10.57 -6.34 -11.01
N GLU A 441 -11.15 -7.51 -11.32
CA GLU A 441 -11.36 -7.97 -12.68
C GLU A 441 -12.43 -7.13 -13.40
N ALA A 442 -13.53 -6.80 -12.72
CA ALA A 442 -14.56 -5.91 -13.25
C ALA A 442 -13.99 -4.52 -13.60
N CYS A 443 -13.15 -3.95 -12.74
CA CYS A 443 -12.45 -2.69 -12.99
C CYS A 443 -11.53 -2.80 -14.22
N GLN A 444 -10.78 -3.89 -14.36
CA GLN A 444 -9.92 -4.12 -15.52
C GLN A 444 -10.70 -4.27 -16.84
N LEU A 445 -11.92 -4.75 -16.80
CA LEU A 445 -12.81 -4.76 -17.96
C LEU A 445 -13.35 -3.37 -18.33
N GLY A 446 -13.29 -2.40 -17.42
CA GLY A 446 -13.76 -1.03 -17.66
C GLY A 446 -15.02 -0.64 -16.89
N LEU A 447 -15.42 -1.43 -15.92
CA LEU A 447 -16.52 -1.11 -15.01
C LEU A 447 -15.93 -0.55 -13.73
N THR A 448 -16.09 0.76 -13.48
CA THR A 448 -15.57 1.41 -12.27
C THR A 448 -16.68 2.08 -11.48
N LYS A 449 -16.45 2.18 -10.15
CA LYS A 449 -17.36 2.82 -9.22
C LYS A 449 -16.66 3.95 -8.46
N SER A 450 -17.38 5.07 -8.26
CA SER A 450 -17.02 6.00 -7.18
C SER A 450 -17.46 5.42 -5.85
N TYR A 451 -16.70 5.72 -4.80
CA TYR A 451 -17.01 5.30 -3.43
C TYR A 451 -17.32 6.51 -2.57
N GLN A 452 -17.71 6.28 -1.33
CA GLN A 452 -17.85 7.37 -0.37
C GLN A 452 -16.47 8.01 -0.08
N VAL A 453 -16.46 9.30 0.29
CA VAL A 453 -15.24 10.12 0.52
C VAL A 453 -14.21 9.46 1.43
N ASN A 454 -14.65 8.63 2.38
CA ASN A 454 -13.76 7.91 3.31
C ASN A 454 -12.93 6.78 2.67
N GLN A 455 -13.15 6.49 1.39
CA GLN A 455 -12.45 5.44 0.64
C GLN A 455 -11.22 5.95 -0.15
N LEU A 456 -10.84 7.21 0.00
CA LEU A 456 -9.61 7.75 -0.58
C LEU A 456 -8.37 7.31 0.19
N PHE A 457 -7.19 7.40 -0.44
CA PHE A 457 -5.91 7.22 0.22
C PHE A 457 -5.52 8.53 0.93
N ASN A 458 -5.91 8.66 2.19
CA ASN A 458 -5.91 9.92 2.94
C ASN A 458 -4.50 10.48 3.21
N GLN A 459 -3.49 9.62 3.40
CA GLN A 459 -2.11 10.05 3.63
C GLN A 459 -1.36 10.36 2.33
N LEU A 460 -1.91 9.94 1.20
CA LEU A 460 -1.35 10.22 -0.12
C LEU A 460 -1.88 11.54 -0.66
N THR A 461 -1.12 12.14 -1.58
CA THR A 461 -1.53 13.38 -2.25
C THR A 461 -2.60 13.12 -3.30
N ALA A 462 -3.28 14.17 -3.78
CA ALA A 462 -4.25 14.07 -4.87
C ALA A 462 -3.61 13.46 -6.13
N ARG A 463 -2.38 13.89 -6.47
CA ARG A 463 -1.59 13.34 -7.57
C ARG A 463 -1.31 11.85 -7.40
N GLU A 464 -0.88 11.42 -6.20
CA GLU A 464 -0.60 10.00 -5.92
C GLU A 464 -1.86 9.15 -5.99
N ASN A 465 -2.99 9.64 -5.50
CA ASN A 465 -4.28 8.95 -5.62
C ASN A 465 -4.60 8.64 -7.09
N ILE A 466 -4.62 9.66 -7.95
CA ILE A 466 -4.90 9.50 -9.38
C ILE A 466 -3.85 8.60 -10.06
N THR A 467 -2.58 8.72 -9.66
CA THR A 467 -1.50 7.88 -10.21
C THR A 467 -1.76 6.39 -9.98
N ILE A 468 -2.26 6.00 -8.79
CA ILE A 468 -2.56 4.60 -8.46
C ILE A 468 -3.60 4.01 -9.41
N ALA A 469 -4.69 4.74 -9.69
CA ALA A 469 -5.71 4.30 -10.63
C ALA A 469 -5.21 4.23 -12.08
N ALA A 470 -4.44 5.25 -12.51
CA ALA A 470 -3.84 5.27 -13.85
C ALA A 470 -2.82 4.13 -14.05
N LEU A 471 -2.12 3.72 -12.98
CA LEU A 471 -1.21 2.56 -13.03
C LEU A 471 -1.95 1.26 -13.33
N ALA A 472 -3.11 1.02 -12.72
CA ALA A 472 -3.90 -0.19 -12.98
C ALA A 472 -4.36 -0.26 -14.43
N GLN A 473 -4.80 0.86 -15.01
CA GLN A 473 -5.19 0.96 -16.42
C GLN A 473 -4.03 0.63 -17.37
N LYS A 474 -2.81 1.15 -17.11
CA LYS A 474 -1.65 0.97 -17.98
C LYS A 474 -0.91 -0.35 -17.80
N ARG A 475 -1.04 -1.00 -16.66
CA ARG A 475 -0.20 -2.15 -16.26
C ARG A 475 -0.98 -3.42 -15.97
N GLY A 476 -2.32 -3.35 -15.93
CA GLY A 476 -3.16 -4.46 -15.50
C GLY A 476 -3.11 -4.68 -13.98
N THR A 477 -3.63 -5.83 -13.55
CA THR A 477 -3.81 -6.16 -12.13
C THR A 477 -2.52 -6.30 -11.34
N PHE A 478 -1.46 -6.82 -11.98
CA PHE A 478 -0.17 -7.09 -11.35
C PHE A 478 0.98 -7.05 -12.36
N ARG A 479 2.08 -6.37 -12.00
CA ARG A 479 3.31 -6.34 -12.78
C ARG A 479 4.53 -6.07 -11.90
N LEU A 480 5.60 -6.87 -12.11
CA LEU A 480 6.87 -6.80 -11.39
C LEU A 480 7.89 -5.87 -12.10
N ASP A 481 7.68 -4.56 -12.10
CA ASP A 481 8.64 -3.57 -12.62
C ASP A 481 9.23 -2.73 -11.48
N MET A 482 9.81 -3.42 -10.49
CA MET A 482 10.33 -2.85 -9.24
C MET A 482 11.51 -1.90 -9.42
N LEU A 483 12.29 -2.04 -10.49
CA LEU A 483 13.48 -1.22 -10.74
C LEU A 483 13.21 -0.05 -11.69
N ARG A 484 12.01 0.00 -12.29
CA ARG A 484 11.62 1.09 -13.18
C ARG A 484 11.13 2.29 -12.38
N GLY A 485 11.62 3.49 -12.73
CA GLY A 485 11.09 4.72 -12.14
C GLY A 485 9.60 4.93 -12.45
N LEU A 486 8.83 5.38 -11.47
CA LEU A 486 7.37 5.59 -11.59
C LEU A 486 7.00 6.43 -12.82
N TRP A 487 7.68 7.55 -13.02
CA TRP A 487 7.41 8.49 -14.11
C TRP A 487 8.04 8.13 -15.45
N ASN A 488 8.72 6.98 -15.54
CA ASN A 488 9.27 6.45 -16.80
C ASN A 488 8.24 5.59 -17.55
N ILE A 489 7.00 5.52 -17.07
CA ILE A 489 5.88 4.87 -17.77
C ILE A 489 5.33 5.85 -18.81
N PRO A 490 5.29 5.47 -20.12
CA PRO A 490 4.84 6.37 -21.17
C PRO A 490 3.40 6.86 -20.95
N GLY A 491 3.19 8.17 -21.08
CA GLY A 491 1.88 8.79 -20.99
C GLY A 491 1.23 8.75 -19.59
N LEU A 492 1.95 8.29 -18.54
CA LEU A 492 1.38 8.27 -17.18
C LEU A 492 1.24 9.68 -16.61
N ARG A 493 2.26 10.50 -16.80
CA ARG A 493 2.28 11.86 -16.27
C ARG A 493 1.19 12.71 -16.91
N GLU A 494 1.10 12.63 -18.24
CA GLU A 494 0.08 13.36 -19.02
C GLU A 494 -1.33 12.95 -18.60
N GLN A 495 -1.59 11.66 -18.40
CA GLN A 495 -2.88 11.15 -17.94
C GLN A 495 -3.22 11.67 -16.53
N VAL A 496 -2.25 11.65 -15.61
CA VAL A 496 -2.43 12.12 -14.24
C VAL A 496 -2.69 13.65 -14.23
N ASP A 497 -1.87 14.42 -14.93
CA ASP A 497 -2.02 15.88 -14.98
C ASP A 497 -3.34 16.28 -15.65
N HIS A 498 -3.72 15.61 -16.74
CA HIS A 498 -5.02 15.83 -17.39
C HIS A 498 -6.21 15.47 -16.48
N THR A 499 -6.13 14.36 -15.73
CA THR A 499 -7.20 14.01 -14.78
C THR A 499 -7.31 15.03 -13.66
N LEU A 500 -6.18 15.54 -13.14
CA LEU A 500 -6.16 16.62 -12.15
C LEU A 500 -6.81 17.91 -12.69
N GLU A 501 -6.59 18.22 -13.97
CA GLU A 501 -7.22 19.36 -14.65
C GLU A 501 -8.73 19.16 -14.76
N LEU A 502 -9.19 17.99 -15.19
CA LEU A 502 -10.61 17.65 -15.30
C LEU A 502 -11.36 17.83 -13.99
N VAL A 503 -10.78 17.39 -12.86
CA VAL A 503 -11.42 17.48 -11.54
C VAL A 503 -11.10 18.79 -10.80
N ASN A 504 -10.46 19.74 -11.46
CA ASN A 504 -10.11 21.07 -10.94
C ASN A 504 -9.28 21.02 -9.64
N LEU A 505 -8.22 20.17 -9.65
CA LEU A 505 -7.28 19.99 -8.53
C LEU A 505 -5.84 20.37 -8.87
N THR A 506 -5.61 21.07 -9.98
CA THR A 506 -4.27 21.50 -10.42
C THR A 506 -3.61 22.49 -9.47
N GLY A 507 -4.38 23.25 -8.69
CA GLY A 507 -3.85 24.19 -7.69
C GLY A 507 -3.25 23.51 -6.46
N ARG A 508 -3.65 22.28 -6.15
CA ARG A 508 -3.26 21.53 -4.93
C ARG A 508 -2.89 20.06 -5.20
N PRO A 509 -2.15 19.74 -6.27
CA PRO A 509 -1.92 18.35 -6.69
C PRO A 509 -1.11 17.53 -5.68
N ASP A 510 -0.22 18.18 -4.96
CA ASP A 510 0.71 17.58 -4.01
C ASP A 510 0.30 17.79 -2.54
N THR A 511 -0.94 18.20 -2.30
CA THR A 511 -1.53 18.31 -0.96
C THR A 511 -2.03 16.93 -0.52
N PRO A 512 -1.75 16.47 0.71
CA PRO A 512 -2.35 15.25 1.26
C PRO A 512 -3.87 15.34 1.25
N VAL A 513 -4.54 14.22 0.94
CA VAL A 513 -6.01 14.19 0.86
C VAL A 513 -6.65 14.53 2.21
N SER A 514 -5.99 14.19 3.33
CA SER A 514 -6.46 14.57 4.68
C SER A 514 -6.65 16.09 4.85
N GLU A 515 -5.89 16.91 4.11
CA GLU A 515 -5.91 18.39 4.18
C GLU A 515 -6.81 19.03 3.12
N LEU A 516 -7.45 18.26 2.24
CA LEU A 516 -8.38 18.76 1.22
C LEU A 516 -9.76 19.02 1.83
N ALA A 517 -10.47 20.02 1.29
CA ALA A 517 -11.86 20.27 1.60
C ALA A 517 -12.78 19.13 1.12
N TYR A 518 -13.99 19.02 1.68
CA TYR A 518 -14.91 17.92 1.37
C TYR A 518 -15.26 17.86 -0.13
N GLY A 519 -15.60 18.99 -0.75
CA GLY A 519 -15.88 19.07 -2.19
C GLY A 519 -14.68 18.70 -3.07
N GLU A 520 -13.44 19.07 -2.64
CA GLU A 520 -12.21 18.67 -3.33
C GLU A 520 -12.00 17.15 -3.25
N LYS A 521 -12.24 16.53 -2.07
CA LYS A 521 -12.19 15.08 -1.89
C LYS A 521 -13.19 14.36 -2.79
N ARG A 522 -14.40 14.90 -2.93
CA ARG A 522 -15.44 14.32 -3.77
C ARG A 522 -15.07 14.38 -5.26
N ARG A 523 -14.54 15.52 -5.72
CA ARG A 523 -14.01 15.64 -7.09
C ARG A 523 -12.83 14.71 -7.34
N LEU A 524 -11.95 14.55 -6.35
CA LEU A 524 -10.83 13.59 -6.44
C LEU A 524 -11.33 12.16 -6.59
N GLU A 525 -12.40 11.78 -5.90
CA GLU A 525 -13.00 10.45 -5.99
C GLU A 525 -13.51 10.15 -7.41
N VAL A 526 -14.20 11.11 -8.01
CA VAL A 526 -14.59 11.02 -9.43
C VAL A 526 -13.34 10.92 -10.31
N GLY A 527 -12.30 11.69 -10.02
CA GLY A 527 -11.01 11.64 -10.71
C GLY A 527 -10.34 10.28 -10.65
N LEU A 528 -10.39 9.60 -9.49
CA LEU A 528 -9.87 8.24 -9.35
C LEU A 528 -10.59 7.26 -10.28
N ALA A 529 -11.91 7.32 -10.31
CA ALA A 529 -12.71 6.45 -11.17
C ALA A 529 -12.43 6.73 -12.65
N LEU A 530 -12.24 8.00 -13.04
CA LEU A 530 -11.90 8.40 -14.41
C LEU A 530 -10.49 7.98 -14.84
N ALA A 531 -9.53 8.03 -13.93
CA ALA A 531 -8.14 7.66 -14.22
C ALA A 531 -7.98 6.17 -14.61
N ALA A 532 -8.94 5.32 -14.21
CA ALA A 532 -9.02 3.93 -14.65
C ALA A 532 -9.53 3.77 -16.10
N ASP A 533 -9.90 4.87 -16.78
CA ASP A 533 -10.47 4.93 -18.13
C ASP A 533 -11.68 3.98 -18.32
N PRO A 534 -12.80 4.24 -17.57
CA PRO A 534 -13.95 3.36 -17.59
C PRO A 534 -14.77 3.44 -18.88
N THR A 535 -15.31 2.29 -19.32
CA THR A 535 -16.38 2.21 -20.31
C THR A 535 -17.74 2.46 -19.65
N LEU A 536 -17.93 1.96 -18.43
CA LEU A 536 -19.11 2.19 -17.57
C LEU A 536 -18.66 2.77 -16.22
N LEU A 537 -19.17 3.96 -15.88
CA LEU A 537 -18.90 4.62 -14.62
C LEU A 537 -20.14 4.59 -13.73
N LEU A 538 -20.01 4.02 -12.54
CA LEU A 538 -21.04 3.99 -11.52
C LEU A 538 -20.74 5.06 -10.45
N LEU A 539 -21.68 5.96 -10.20
CA LEU A 539 -21.54 7.03 -9.20
C LEU A 539 -22.58 6.84 -8.08
N ASP A 540 -22.08 6.72 -6.86
CA ASP A 540 -22.88 6.53 -5.66
C ASP A 540 -22.95 7.84 -4.88
N GLU A 541 -24.11 8.51 -4.92
CA GLU A 541 -24.38 9.79 -4.27
C GLU A 541 -23.33 10.88 -4.53
N PRO A 542 -22.98 11.19 -5.80
CA PRO A 542 -21.88 12.10 -6.12
C PRO A 542 -22.09 13.53 -5.62
N LEU A 543 -23.32 13.92 -5.30
CA LEU A 543 -23.71 15.28 -4.89
C LEU A 543 -23.96 15.41 -3.39
N ALA A 544 -23.92 14.29 -2.63
CA ALA A 544 -24.23 14.29 -1.21
C ALA A 544 -23.25 15.14 -0.38
N GLY A 545 -23.77 15.88 0.59
CA GLY A 545 -22.98 16.68 1.56
C GLY A 545 -22.29 17.92 0.98
N MET A 546 -22.60 18.34 -0.24
CA MET A 546 -22.04 19.53 -0.89
C MET A 546 -22.87 20.77 -0.60
N SER A 547 -22.19 21.92 -0.51
CA SER A 547 -22.85 23.22 -0.56
C SER A 547 -23.54 23.43 -1.93
N PRO A 548 -24.54 24.33 -2.04
CA PRO A 548 -25.21 24.60 -3.31
C PRO A 548 -24.27 24.98 -4.44
N ARG A 549 -23.22 25.76 -4.15
CA ARG A 549 -22.21 26.17 -5.14
C ARG A 549 -21.37 24.98 -5.62
N GLU A 550 -20.84 24.16 -4.71
CA GLU A 550 -20.05 22.96 -5.04
C GLU A 550 -20.87 21.94 -5.84
N ARG A 551 -22.18 21.84 -5.54
CA ARG A 551 -23.11 20.98 -6.26
C ARG A 551 -23.24 21.40 -7.72
N VAL A 552 -23.46 22.70 -8.01
CA VAL A 552 -23.52 23.22 -9.38
C VAL A 552 -22.22 22.94 -10.13
N GLU A 553 -21.07 23.19 -9.51
CA GLU A 553 -19.76 22.91 -10.10
C GLU A 553 -19.59 21.42 -10.42
N THR A 554 -20.03 20.53 -9.51
CA THR A 554 -19.95 19.08 -9.70
C THR A 554 -20.90 18.58 -10.78
N VAL A 555 -22.13 19.10 -10.86
CA VAL A 555 -23.08 18.81 -11.94
C VAL A 555 -22.49 19.20 -13.31
N GLN A 556 -21.88 20.38 -13.40
CA GLN A 556 -21.20 20.80 -14.64
C GLN A 556 -20.02 19.89 -15.00
N LEU A 557 -19.24 19.48 -14.01
CA LEU A 557 -18.16 18.51 -14.18
C LEU A 557 -18.72 17.18 -14.72
N LEU A 558 -19.75 16.62 -14.08
CA LEU A 558 -20.38 15.36 -14.50
C LEU A 558 -20.96 15.46 -15.91
N LYS A 559 -21.62 16.58 -16.28
CA LYS A 559 -22.09 16.83 -17.66
C LYS A 559 -20.92 16.86 -18.67
N SER A 560 -19.78 17.41 -18.30
CA SER A 560 -18.59 17.43 -19.18
C SER A 560 -17.97 16.05 -19.38
N ILE A 561 -17.98 15.21 -18.33
CA ILE A 561 -17.45 13.85 -18.33
C ILE A 561 -18.37 12.87 -19.07
N ALA A 562 -19.67 13.10 -18.97
CA ALA A 562 -20.72 12.26 -19.54
C ALA A 562 -20.65 12.13 -21.07
N ARG A 563 -20.09 13.11 -21.75
CA ARG A 563 -19.99 13.11 -23.24
C ARG A 563 -19.22 11.89 -23.74
N GLY A 564 -19.93 10.97 -24.37
CA GLY A 564 -19.36 9.73 -24.96
C GLY A 564 -19.03 8.61 -23.96
N ARG A 565 -19.51 8.69 -22.71
CA ARG A 565 -19.38 7.65 -21.69
C ARG A 565 -20.73 7.20 -21.19
N THR A 566 -20.79 5.94 -20.76
CA THR A 566 -21.97 5.39 -20.11
C THR A 566 -21.85 5.59 -18.61
N MET A 567 -22.91 6.09 -17.96
CA MET A 567 -22.89 6.34 -16.53
C MET A 567 -24.17 5.86 -15.87
N ILE A 568 -24.05 5.29 -14.67
CA ILE A 568 -25.16 5.00 -13.79
C ILE A 568 -24.97 5.80 -12.51
N ILE A 569 -25.98 6.59 -12.12
CA ILE A 569 -25.89 7.51 -10.98
C ILE A 569 -27.00 7.18 -10.00
N ILE A 570 -26.64 6.95 -8.74
CA ILE A 570 -27.58 6.96 -7.61
C ILE A 570 -27.43 8.30 -6.90
N ASP A 571 -28.48 9.03 -6.69
CA ASP A 571 -28.47 10.21 -5.81
C ASP A 571 -29.85 10.38 -5.15
N HIS A 572 -29.85 11.05 -3.99
CA HIS A 572 -31.08 11.42 -3.27
C HIS A 572 -31.60 12.78 -3.70
N ASP A 573 -30.75 13.62 -4.30
CA ASP A 573 -31.13 14.92 -4.86
C ASP A 573 -31.71 14.75 -6.26
N MET A 574 -33.04 14.54 -6.29
CA MET A 574 -33.76 14.28 -7.54
C MET A 574 -33.65 15.42 -8.56
N ASP A 575 -33.66 16.66 -8.10
CA ASP A 575 -33.64 17.82 -9.01
C ASP A 575 -32.31 17.86 -9.78
N SER A 576 -31.20 17.73 -9.08
CA SER A 576 -29.88 17.68 -9.71
C SER A 576 -29.65 16.41 -10.54
N LEU A 577 -30.19 15.28 -10.10
CA LEU A 577 -30.09 14.01 -10.83
C LEU A 577 -30.84 14.09 -12.16
N PHE A 578 -32.10 14.60 -12.15
CA PHE A 578 -32.93 14.72 -13.35
C PHE A 578 -32.37 15.67 -14.40
N GLU A 579 -31.53 16.64 -13.98
CA GLU A 579 -30.77 17.47 -14.93
C GLU A 579 -29.63 16.74 -15.65
N LEU A 580 -29.17 15.60 -15.09
CA LEU A 580 -28.00 14.88 -15.57
C LEU A 580 -28.35 13.67 -16.43
N VAL A 581 -29.47 13.00 -16.15
CA VAL A 581 -29.77 11.67 -16.66
C VAL A 581 -30.82 11.71 -17.77
N GLU A 582 -30.73 10.77 -18.71
CA GLU A 582 -31.65 10.58 -19.82
C GLU A 582 -32.83 9.66 -19.45
N ARG A 583 -32.55 8.69 -18.59
CA ARG A 583 -33.55 7.71 -18.10
C ARG A 583 -33.36 7.45 -16.63
N VAL A 584 -34.45 7.12 -15.95
CA VAL A 584 -34.49 6.83 -14.52
C VAL A 584 -35.13 5.48 -14.28
N THR A 585 -34.52 4.68 -13.41
CA THR A 585 -35.08 3.43 -12.87
C THR A 585 -35.42 3.65 -11.40
N VAL A 586 -36.66 3.34 -11.03
CA VAL A 586 -37.15 3.44 -9.65
C VAL A 586 -37.12 2.08 -8.99
N LEU A 587 -36.39 1.96 -7.87
CA LEU A 587 -36.37 0.76 -7.04
C LEU A 587 -37.29 0.93 -5.82
N GLN A 588 -38.06 -0.09 -5.52
CA GLN A 588 -38.87 -0.21 -4.32
C GLN A 588 -38.85 -1.66 -3.82
N GLU A 589 -38.63 -1.86 -2.52
CA GLU A 589 -38.61 -3.18 -1.87
C GLU A 589 -37.79 -4.25 -2.60
N GLY A 590 -36.65 -3.85 -3.13
CA GLY A 590 -35.72 -4.74 -3.85
C GLY A 590 -36.12 -5.10 -5.28
N ARG A 591 -37.16 -4.48 -5.86
CA ARG A 591 -37.62 -4.69 -7.23
C ARG A 591 -37.63 -3.39 -8.03
N ILE A 592 -37.64 -3.48 -9.35
CA ILE A 592 -37.86 -2.32 -10.21
C ILE A 592 -39.39 -2.03 -10.22
N LEU A 593 -39.73 -0.82 -9.78
CA LEU A 593 -41.12 -0.34 -9.80
C LEU A 593 -41.49 0.16 -11.21
N THR A 594 -40.65 1.03 -11.78
CA THR A 594 -40.87 1.62 -13.11
C THR A 594 -39.57 2.15 -13.70
N GLU A 595 -39.57 2.35 -15.01
CA GLU A 595 -38.48 3.01 -15.76
C GLU A 595 -39.08 4.00 -16.77
N GLY A 596 -38.43 5.17 -16.92
CA GLY A 596 -38.89 6.20 -17.85
C GLY A 596 -37.96 7.38 -17.96
N THR A 597 -38.34 8.40 -18.70
CA THR A 597 -37.69 9.71 -18.69
C THR A 597 -37.89 10.43 -17.35
N PRO A 598 -37.05 11.42 -17.00
CA PRO A 598 -37.27 12.23 -15.80
C PRO A 598 -38.67 12.82 -15.68
N GLU A 599 -39.25 13.27 -16.79
CA GLU A 599 -40.60 13.86 -16.84
C GLU A 599 -41.68 12.80 -16.55
N GLU A 600 -41.58 11.60 -17.14
CA GLU A 600 -42.48 10.48 -16.91
C GLU A 600 -42.46 10.03 -15.44
N ILE A 601 -41.27 9.98 -14.85
CA ILE A 601 -41.07 9.56 -13.45
C ILE A 601 -41.63 10.61 -12.48
N LYS A 602 -41.44 11.91 -12.73
CA LYS A 602 -42.02 12.99 -11.92
C LYS A 602 -43.56 12.95 -11.89
N GLY A 603 -44.16 12.61 -13.03
CA GLY A 603 -45.64 12.52 -13.17
C GLY A 603 -46.26 11.21 -12.71
N ASN A 604 -45.46 10.20 -12.32
CA ASN A 604 -45.96 8.87 -11.99
C ASN A 604 -46.54 8.80 -10.56
N PRO A 605 -47.85 8.53 -10.36
CA PRO A 605 -48.46 8.46 -9.04
C PRO A 605 -47.87 7.38 -8.14
N GLN A 606 -47.48 6.23 -8.69
CA GLN A 606 -46.86 5.13 -7.93
C GLN A 606 -45.50 5.53 -7.34
N VAL A 607 -44.73 6.33 -8.08
CA VAL A 607 -43.45 6.84 -7.60
C VAL A 607 -43.65 7.85 -6.47
N GLN A 608 -44.64 8.73 -6.60
CA GLN A 608 -44.98 9.70 -5.56
C GLN A 608 -45.45 8.99 -4.27
N GLU A 609 -46.30 7.95 -4.40
CA GLU A 609 -46.77 7.14 -3.28
C GLU A 609 -45.62 6.38 -2.59
N ALA A 610 -44.66 5.81 -3.36
CA ALA A 610 -43.50 5.10 -2.82
C ALA A 610 -42.63 6.01 -1.96
N TYR A 611 -42.53 7.29 -2.28
CA TYR A 611 -41.76 8.28 -1.50
C TYR A 611 -42.55 8.83 -0.31
N ILE A 612 -43.87 9.06 -0.44
CA ILE A 612 -44.74 9.57 0.63
C ILE A 612 -45.01 8.46 1.67
N GLY A 613 -45.23 7.20 1.23
CA GLY A 613 -45.42 6.07 2.11
C GLY A 613 -44.23 5.75 3.00
N GLY A 614 -43.00 6.02 2.53
CA GLY A 614 -41.76 5.88 3.33
C GLY A 614 -41.65 6.87 4.50
N VAL A 615 -42.21 8.07 4.37
CA VAL A 615 -42.21 9.10 5.43
C VAL A 615 -43.13 8.72 6.60
N HIS A 616 -44.19 7.99 6.35
CA HIS A 616 -45.11 7.52 7.41
C HIS A 616 -44.58 6.29 8.19
N ALA A 617 -43.68 5.49 7.59
CA ALA A 617 -43.04 4.35 8.27
C ALA A 617 -41.93 4.77 9.26
N GLU A 618 -41.25 5.86 9.00
CA GLU A 618 -40.21 6.39 9.91
C GLU A 618 -40.77 7.21 11.09
N ALA A 619 -42.02 7.71 10.98
CA ALA A 619 -42.68 8.47 12.05
C ALA A 619 -43.38 7.58 13.09
N GLY A 620 -43.42 6.27 12.87
CA GLY A 620 -44.13 5.30 13.71
C GLY A 620 -43.24 4.21 14.36
N ALA A 621 -41.91 4.34 14.34
CA ALA A 621 -40.96 3.38 14.93
C ALA A 621 -40.22 3.94 16.14
#